data_efa6bfce85f0e5a302b42351468cb5aa
#
_entry.id   efa6bfce85f0e5a302b42351468cb5aa
#
_cell.length_a   1.000
_cell.length_b   1.000
_cell.length_c   1.000
_cell.angle_alpha   90.00
_cell.angle_beta   90.00
_cell.angle_gamma   90.00
#
_symmetry.space_group_name_H-M   'P 1'
#
loop_
_entity.id
_entity.type
_entity.pdbx_description
1 polymer ?
#
loop_
_entity_poly.entity_id
_entity_poly.type
_entity_poly.pdbx_seq_one_letter_code
_entity_poly.pdbx_strand_id
1 'polypeptide(L)'
;QDSEKASVQYVIDGKQSMTVFKDTRTLAADSVAMAMSILNGETPKTDTTYNNGVKDVPAKQTDIVVVTKSNVKEALIDSEYYDASDFTGL
;
A
#
# COMPACT_ATOMS: atom_id res chain seq x y z
N GLN A 1 -3.56 -7.49 -8.14
CA GLN A 1 -3.77 -6.37 -7.24
C GLN A 1 -3.40 -6.74 -5.81
N ASP A 2 -3.06 -5.75 -5.01
CA ASP A 2 -2.68 -5.89 -3.59
C ASP A 2 -1.41 -6.67 -3.31
N SER A 3 -0.65 -7.03 -4.34
CA SER A 3 0.65 -7.70 -4.20
C SER A 3 0.60 -8.94 -3.30
N GLU A 4 -0.47 -9.73 -3.42
CA GLU A 4 -0.52 -11.04 -2.78
C GLU A 4 0.64 -11.91 -3.26
N LYS A 5 1.13 -12.82 -2.42
CA LYS A 5 2.31 -13.64 -2.75
C LYS A 5 2.19 -14.36 -4.08
N ALA A 6 1.02 -14.92 -4.38
CA ALA A 6 0.78 -15.60 -5.65
C ALA A 6 0.90 -14.65 -6.85
N SER A 7 0.32 -13.45 -6.76
CA SER A 7 0.42 -12.43 -7.81
C SER A 7 1.86 -11.95 -7.98
N VAL A 8 2.58 -11.75 -6.89
CA VAL A 8 3.99 -11.34 -6.93
C VAL A 8 4.84 -12.40 -7.64
N GLN A 9 4.61 -13.67 -7.33
CA GLN A 9 5.31 -14.77 -8.02
C GLN A 9 5.03 -14.75 -9.53
N TYR A 10 3.78 -14.48 -9.94
CA TYR A 10 3.43 -14.36 -11.36
C TYR A 10 4.14 -13.17 -12.04
N VAL A 11 4.30 -12.07 -11.33
CA VAL A 11 5.07 -10.92 -11.84
C VAL A 11 6.54 -11.30 -12.05
N ILE A 12 7.14 -11.99 -11.08
CA ILE A 12 8.53 -12.48 -11.18
C ILE A 12 8.68 -13.42 -12.36
N ASP A 13 7.73 -14.33 -12.55
CA ASP A 13 7.75 -15.33 -13.61
C ASP A 13 7.43 -14.76 -14.99
N GLY A 14 7.00 -13.50 -15.07
CA GLY A 14 6.62 -12.87 -16.33
C GLY A 14 5.23 -13.22 -16.82
N LYS A 15 4.42 -13.88 -16.00
CA LYS A 15 3.03 -14.26 -16.33
C LYS A 15 2.03 -13.15 -16.07
N GLN A 16 2.39 -12.18 -15.24
CA GLN A 16 1.60 -11.02 -14.89
C GLN A 16 2.46 -9.78 -15.05
N SER A 17 1.92 -8.72 -15.67
CA SER A 17 2.68 -7.52 -16.00
C SER A 17 2.99 -6.67 -14.78
N MET A 18 2.04 -6.54 -13.85
CA MET A 18 2.19 -5.68 -12.68
C MET A 18 1.17 -6.06 -11.60
N THR A 19 1.43 -5.57 -10.42
CA THR A 19 0.45 -5.56 -9.34
C THR A 19 0.56 -4.22 -8.59
N VAL A 20 -0.47 -3.83 -7.87
CA VAL A 20 -0.46 -2.60 -7.08
C VAL A 20 -0.22 -2.95 -5.63
N PHE A 21 0.81 -2.34 -5.05
CA PHE A 21 1.18 -2.54 -3.65
C PHE A 21 0.72 -1.36 -2.80
N LYS A 22 -0.04 -1.68 -1.78
CA LYS A 22 -0.41 -0.76 -0.70
C LYS A 22 0.15 -1.34 0.60
N ASP A 23 1.10 -0.65 1.21
CA ASP A 23 1.73 -1.13 2.44
C ASP A 23 0.73 -1.07 3.58
N THR A 24 0.26 -2.23 4.01
CA THR A 24 -0.74 -2.32 5.10
C THR A 24 -0.20 -1.82 6.43
N ARG A 25 1.11 -1.83 6.62
CA ARG A 25 1.75 -1.29 7.84
C ARG A 25 1.56 0.23 7.91
N THR A 26 1.76 0.93 6.80
CA THR A 26 1.53 2.37 6.70
C THR A 26 0.05 2.71 6.84
N LEU A 27 -0.82 1.95 6.16
CA LEU A 27 -2.26 2.13 6.23
C LEU A 27 -2.76 1.99 7.67
N ALA A 28 -2.30 0.95 8.38
CA ALA A 28 -2.67 0.73 9.77
C ALA A 28 -2.18 1.86 10.68
N ALA A 29 -0.93 2.30 10.52
CA ALA A 29 -0.36 3.39 11.30
C ALA A 29 -1.14 4.70 11.09
N ASP A 30 -1.45 5.04 9.85
CA ASP A 30 -2.21 6.25 9.53
C ASP A 30 -3.62 6.18 10.12
N SER A 31 -4.27 5.03 10.04
CA SER A 31 -5.63 4.83 10.59
C SER A 31 -5.64 5.01 12.10
N VAL A 32 -4.68 4.44 12.81
CA VAL A 32 -4.56 4.59 14.27
C VAL A 32 -4.27 6.04 14.63
N ALA A 33 -3.37 6.71 13.91
CA ALA A 33 -3.02 8.11 14.16
C ALA A 33 -4.26 9.02 13.99
N MET A 34 -5.07 8.80 12.95
CA MET A 34 -6.29 9.56 12.73
C MET A 34 -7.31 9.31 13.84
N ALA A 35 -7.48 8.07 14.26
CA ALA A 35 -8.39 7.71 15.36
C ALA A 35 -7.97 8.38 16.68
N MET A 36 -6.68 8.38 16.99
CA MET A 36 -6.15 9.03 18.19
C MET A 36 -6.35 10.54 18.14
N SER A 37 -6.16 11.18 17.01
CA SER A 37 -6.42 12.62 16.84
C SER A 37 -7.89 12.95 17.14
N ILE A 38 -8.82 12.15 16.61
CA ILE A 38 -10.26 12.35 16.85
C ILE A 38 -10.58 12.18 18.33
N LEU A 39 -10.05 11.14 18.98
CA LEU A 39 -10.28 10.89 20.40
C LEU A 39 -9.74 12.02 21.29
N ASN A 40 -8.66 12.66 20.89
CA ASN A 40 -8.05 13.78 21.61
C ASN A 40 -8.71 15.13 21.27
N GLY A 41 -9.75 15.14 20.45
CA GLY A 41 -10.45 16.37 20.04
C GLY A 41 -9.68 17.19 19.01
N GLU A 42 -8.69 16.60 18.38
CA GLU A 42 -7.89 17.27 17.34
C GLU A 42 -8.46 16.97 15.95
N THR A 43 -8.17 17.85 14.99
CA THR A 43 -8.51 17.59 13.60
C THR A 43 -7.43 16.70 12.98
N PRO A 44 -7.79 15.52 12.41
CA PRO A 44 -6.82 14.66 11.77
C PRO A 44 -6.13 15.35 10.58
N LYS A 45 -4.85 15.04 10.36
CA LYS A 45 -4.13 15.51 9.18
C LYS A 45 -4.68 14.80 7.94
N THR A 46 -5.00 15.59 6.93
CA THR A 46 -5.47 15.09 5.64
C THR A 46 -4.63 15.71 4.52
N ASP A 47 -4.49 15.01 3.40
CA ASP A 47 -3.70 15.48 2.26
C ASP A 47 -4.53 15.65 0.99
N THR A 48 -5.80 15.29 1.02
CA THR A 48 -6.69 15.37 -0.13
C THR A 48 -8.15 15.39 0.33
N THR A 49 -9.04 15.41 -0.64
CA THR A 49 -10.48 15.25 -0.40
C THR A 49 -11.02 14.10 -1.23
N TYR A 50 -12.11 13.53 -0.78
CA TYR A 50 -12.85 12.50 -1.50
C TYR A 50 -14.30 12.93 -1.62
N ASN A 51 -14.82 12.96 -2.85
CA ASN A 51 -16.22 13.29 -3.09
C ASN A 51 -17.09 12.05 -2.89
N ASN A 52 -18.03 12.13 -1.94
CA ASN A 52 -18.91 11.00 -1.61
C ASN A 52 -20.26 11.04 -2.34
N GLY A 53 -20.36 11.88 -3.40
CA GLY A 53 -21.61 12.09 -4.14
C GLY A 53 -22.48 13.22 -3.58
N VAL A 54 -22.15 13.76 -2.40
CA VAL A 54 -22.87 14.87 -1.74
C VAL A 54 -21.94 16.06 -1.53
N LYS A 55 -20.73 15.82 -1.03
CA LYS A 55 -19.72 16.86 -0.81
C LYS A 55 -18.31 16.27 -0.83
N ASP A 56 -17.32 17.15 -0.91
CA ASP A 56 -15.92 16.76 -0.74
C ASP A 56 -15.63 16.54 0.75
N VAL A 57 -15.09 15.36 1.07
CA VAL A 57 -14.75 14.97 2.44
C VAL A 57 -13.22 14.98 2.58
N PRO A 58 -12.66 15.63 3.61
CA PRO A 58 -11.23 15.54 3.88
C PRO A 58 -10.78 14.09 4.04
N ALA A 59 -9.66 13.73 3.39
CA ALA A 59 -9.18 12.36 3.38
C ALA A 59 -7.66 12.30 3.48
N LYS A 60 -7.15 11.19 4.05
CA LYS A 60 -5.73 10.83 4.02
C LYS A 60 -5.55 9.69 3.05
N GLN A 61 -4.87 9.97 1.94
CA GLN A 61 -4.60 8.97 0.90
C GLN A 61 -3.32 8.19 1.23
N THR A 62 -3.42 6.86 1.26
CA THR A 62 -2.24 6.01 1.40
C THR A 62 -1.50 5.93 0.07
N ASP A 63 -0.18 6.02 0.10
CA ASP A 63 0.65 5.89 -1.09
C ASP A 63 0.54 4.48 -1.67
N ILE A 64 0.55 4.41 -3.00
CA ILE A 64 0.57 3.15 -3.72
C ILE A 64 1.84 3.03 -4.55
N VAL A 65 2.27 1.80 -4.79
CA VAL A 65 3.43 1.50 -5.64
C VAL A 65 2.99 0.52 -6.72
N VAL A 66 3.28 0.85 -7.98
CA VAL A 66 3.10 -0.09 -9.08
C VAL A 66 4.30 -1.02 -9.09
N VAL A 67 4.06 -2.32 -8.84
CA VAL A 67 5.11 -3.33 -8.78
C VAL A 67 5.18 -4.07 -10.10
N THR A 68 6.36 -4.05 -10.72
CA THR A 68 6.67 -4.77 -11.96
C THR A 68 7.87 -5.68 -11.71
N LYS A 69 8.21 -6.50 -12.69
CA LYS A 69 9.40 -7.38 -12.58
C LYS A 69 10.69 -6.60 -12.29
N SER A 70 10.78 -5.35 -12.74
CA SER A 70 11.98 -4.52 -12.58
C SER A 70 12.16 -3.97 -11.16
N ASN A 71 11.09 -3.82 -10.38
CA ASN A 71 11.16 -3.21 -9.05
C ASN A 71 10.61 -4.08 -7.91
N VAL A 72 10.24 -5.33 -8.20
CA VAL A 72 9.61 -6.21 -7.20
C VAL A 72 10.50 -6.41 -5.98
N LYS A 73 11.80 -6.58 -6.17
CA LYS A 73 12.74 -6.77 -5.06
C LYS A 73 12.82 -5.53 -4.19
N GLU A 74 13.00 -4.35 -4.79
CA GLU A 74 13.08 -3.09 -4.07
C GLU A 74 11.78 -2.80 -3.30
N ALA A 75 10.64 -2.96 -3.96
CA ALA A 75 9.35 -2.59 -3.38
C ALA A 75 8.92 -3.52 -2.25
N LEU A 76 9.17 -4.81 -2.34
CA LEU A 76 8.60 -5.81 -1.45
C LEU A 76 9.62 -6.52 -0.56
N ILE A 77 10.86 -6.67 -1.00
CA ILE A 77 11.90 -7.40 -0.26
C ILE A 77 12.79 -6.43 0.52
N ASP A 78 13.37 -5.43 -0.16
CA ASP A 78 14.24 -4.46 0.50
C ASP A 78 13.46 -3.61 1.53
N SER A 79 12.16 -3.44 1.34
CA SER A 79 11.26 -2.80 2.31
C SER A 79 10.90 -3.70 3.50
N GLU A 80 11.33 -4.96 3.49
CA GLU A 80 11.04 -5.97 4.52
C GLU A 80 9.57 -6.33 4.65
N TYR A 81 8.75 -6.04 3.62
CA TYR A 81 7.34 -6.45 3.63
C TYR A 81 7.19 -7.96 3.45
N TYR A 82 7.98 -8.55 2.54
CA TYR A 82 8.10 -10.00 2.33
C TYR A 82 9.55 -10.42 2.40
N ASP A 83 9.79 -11.71 2.67
CA ASP A 83 11.11 -12.32 2.60
C ASP A 83 11.39 -12.86 1.18
N ALA A 84 12.64 -12.75 0.73
CA ALA A 84 13.05 -13.29 -0.56
C ALA A 84 12.81 -14.79 -0.66
N SER A 85 12.85 -15.51 0.46
CA SER A 85 12.60 -16.96 0.52
C SER A 85 11.15 -17.35 0.20
N ASP A 86 10.21 -16.38 0.23
CA ASP A 86 8.81 -16.63 -0.14
C ASP A 86 8.63 -16.80 -1.66
N PHE A 87 9.64 -16.46 -2.45
CA PHE A 87 9.54 -16.45 -3.91
C PHE A 87 10.72 -17.18 -4.55
N THR A 88 10.55 -17.56 -5.83
CA THR A 88 11.63 -18.11 -6.66
C THR A 88 11.90 -17.17 -7.83
N GLY A 89 13.16 -17.11 -8.27
CA GLY A 89 13.53 -16.29 -9.42
C GLY A 89 13.87 -14.84 -9.11
N LEU A 90 14.02 -14.51 -7.83
CA LEU A 90 14.53 -13.20 -7.43
C LEU A 90 16.05 -13.11 -7.49
#